data_0bfc9d220d0ead3164237309f019bec5
#
_entry.id   0bfc9d220d0ead3164237309f019bec5
#
_cell.length_a   1.000
_cell.length_b   1.000
_cell.length_c   1.000
_cell.angle_alpha   90.00
_cell.angle_beta   90.00
_cell.angle_gamma   90.00
#
_symmetry.space_group_name_H-M   'P 1'
#
loop_
_entity.id
_entity.type
_entity.pdbx_description
1 polymer ?
#
loop_
_entity_poly.entity_id
_entity_poly.type
_entity_poly.pdbx_seq_one_letter_code
_entity_poly.pdbx_strand_id
1 'polypeptide(L)'
;MKQNFKLFATLAASAAMMISCQQAEEPTMDKAQEPVVKTRAYGDKTPKVTIYVETNDVNPLNAGDYLLSDGSAYADIVEFFAANLNKETVNGVVRPTLYLNDKMTNLLENGGAATYVAGLQAKGIKVVLTILPNWQNIDFTSLNDTQADQLATILAYAVNKYGLDGIGFDNEYGGTVTSVSGSYGNLISKLRDKLPAGKLITLFQYNIPSGQIDATAGAKLDYVYSNFAYYNTSISVAGVTKEHYAPMSINLGNYYSADQISQYGNYAYDLTEAGYGAIMHFNLRRTSERNQLSLFNSIADGAWEETVTCENGNRPQDWTFVSSGYTITYDEATAE
;
A
#
# COMPACT_ATOMS: atom_id res chain seq x y z
N MET A 1 -0.69 -7.46 -59.57
CA MET A 1 -1.16 -6.60 -60.66
C MET A 1 -1.54 -5.24 -60.09
N LYS A 2 -0.85 -4.18 -60.71
CA LYS A 2 -1.17 -2.73 -60.63
C LYS A 2 -1.03 -2.07 -59.26
N GLN A 3 0.08 -1.48 -58.91
CA GLN A 3 0.72 -0.15 -59.16
C GLN A 3 -0.28 0.96 -59.50
N ASN A 4 -0.31 2.02 -58.65
CA ASN A 4 -0.48 3.38 -59.16
C ASN A 4 0.25 4.37 -58.23
N PHE A 5 1.37 4.88 -58.75
CA PHE A 5 2.09 6.12 -58.42
C PHE A 5 1.22 7.32 -58.79
N LYS A 6 1.20 8.37 -58.03
CA LYS A 6 0.95 9.73 -58.50
C LYS A 6 1.93 10.72 -57.82
N LEU A 7 2.81 11.23 -58.63
CA LEU A 7 3.76 12.34 -58.52
C LEU A 7 3.05 13.64 -58.94
N PHE A 8 3.22 14.73 -58.20
CA PHE A 8 3.05 16.13 -58.69
C PHE A 8 3.93 17.01 -57.81
N ALA A 9 5.03 17.47 -58.26
CA ALA A 9 5.41 18.63 -59.08
C ALA A 9 5.40 19.97 -58.30
N THR A 10 6.62 20.43 -58.10
CA THR A 10 7.23 21.73 -57.80
C THR A 10 6.50 22.96 -58.34
N LEU A 11 6.51 24.06 -57.54
CA LEU A 11 6.60 25.42 -58.05
C LEU A 11 7.53 26.26 -57.17
N ALA A 12 8.58 26.78 -57.77
CA ALA A 12 9.50 27.75 -57.22
C ALA A 12 8.97 29.17 -57.47
N ALA A 13 9.12 30.06 -56.49
CA ALA A 13 9.04 31.50 -56.72
C ALA A 13 10.11 32.21 -55.88
N SER A 14 11.03 32.82 -56.56
CA SER A 14 12.12 33.67 -56.10
C SER A 14 11.63 35.07 -55.78
N ALA A 15 12.04 35.69 -54.65
CA ALA A 15 12.07 37.14 -54.48
C ALA A 15 13.06 37.54 -53.37
N ALA A 16 14.13 38.19 -53.89
CA ALA A 16 14.90 39.38 -53.43
C ALA A 16 15.31 39.52 -51.93
N MET A 17 16.62 39.63 -51.79
CA MET A 17 17.40 40.07 -50.63
C MET A 17 17.05 41.48 -50.15
N MET A 18 16.91 41.62 -48.82
CA MET A 18 17.33 42.85 -48.12
C MET A 18 18.23 42.41 -46.94
N ILE A 19 19.46 42.85 -46.98
CA ILE A 19 20.48 42.70 -45.95
C ILE A 19 20.19 43.75 -44.89
N SER A 20 19.84 43.32 -43.68
CA SER A 20 19.89 44.15 -42.47
C SER A 20 20.81 43.43 -41.48
N CYS A 21 21.95 44.07 -41.16
CA CYS A 21 22.81 43.66 -40.07
C CYS A 21 22.03 43.83 -38.74
N GLN A 22 21.70 42.73 -38.12
CA GLN A 22 21.35 42.68 -36.70
C GLN A 22 22.35 41.78 -35.98
N GLN A 23 22.84 42.28 -34.85
CA GLN A 23 23.76 41.60 -33.94
C GLN A 23 23.26 40.20 -33.63
N ALA A 24 24.15 39.24 -33.67
CA ALA A 24 23.88 37.88 -33.18
C ALA A 24 23.71 37.96 -31.67
N GLU A 25 22.47 37.76 -31.20
CA GLU A 25 22.21 37.36 -29.85
C GLU A 25 22.67 35.91 -29.68
N GLU A 26 23.50 35.65 -28.67
CA GLU A 26 23.89 34.30 -28.26
C GLU A 26 22.63 33.46 -27.98
N PRO A 27 22.57 32.20 -28.43
CA PRO A 27 21.47 31.35 -28.09
C PRO A 27 21.47 31.12 -26.57
N THR A 28 20.50 31.68 -25.86
CA THR A 28 20.17 31.28 -24.50
C THR A 28 19.84 29.82 -24.57
N MET A 29 20.70 28.97 -23.95
CA MET A 29 20.35 27.59 -23.69
C MET A 29 19.04 27.59 -22.87
N ASP A 30 17.96 27.13 -23.49
CA ASP A 30 16.76 26.77 -22.79
C ASP A 30 17.18 25.80 -21.68
N LYS A 31 17.03 26.23 -20.44
CA LYS A 31 17.11 25.31 -19.29
C LYS A 31 16.09 24.24 -19.59
N ALA A 32 16.58 23.00 -19.81
CA ALA A 32 15.72 21.85 -19.88
C ALA A 32 14.77 21.93 -18.68
N GLN A 33 13.48 22.08 -18.94
CA GLN A 33 12.46 21.99 -17.91
C GLN A 33 12.62 20.59 -17.30
N GLU A 34 12.95 20.55 -16.03
CA GLU A 34 12.88 19.29 -15.27
C GLU A 34 11.48 18.70 -15.52
N PRO A 35 11.39 17.39 -15.79
CA PRO A 35 10.09 16.78 -16.03
C PRO A 35 9.23 17.03 -14.79
N VAL A 36 8.12 17.73 -14.98
CA VAL A 36 7.11 17.90 -13.94
C VAL A 36 6.51 16.52 -13.69
N VAL A 37 6.98 15.85 -12.66
CA VAL A 37 6.39 14.59 -12.18
C VAL A 37 4.95 14.91 -11.77
N LYS A 38 4.01 14.55 -12.61
CA LYS A 38 2.58 14.61 -12.25
C LYS A 38 2.33 13.50 -11.27
N THR A 39 2.26 13.81 -9.98
CA THR A 39 1.79 12.86 -8.99
C THR A 39 0.28 12.67 -9.18
N ARG A 40 -0.14 11.46 -9.59
CA ARG A 40 -1.56 11.10 -9.52
C ARG A 40 -2.00 11.16 -8.05
N ALA A 41 -3.15 11.77 -7.80
CA ALA A 41 -3.76 11.69 -6.49
C ALA A 41 -4.27 10.27 -6.22
N TYR A 42 -4.26 9.86 -4.95
CA TYR A 42 -4.93 8.63 -4.54
C TYR A 42 -6.40 8.66 -5.02
N GLY A 43 -6.80 7.65 -5.77
CA GLY A 43 -8.15 7.57 -6.35
C GLY A 43 -8.20 7.64 -7.87
N ASP A 44 -7.11 8.02 -8.54
CA ASP A 44 -7.10 8.25 -9.98
C ASP A 44 -7.08 6.96 -10.83
N LYS A 45 -6.70 5.80 -10.26
CA LYS A 45 -6.76 4.51 -10.94
C LYS A 45 -7.51 3.44 -10.14
N THR A 46 -8.08 2.48 -10.85
CA THR A 46 -8.73 1.29 -10.29
C THR A 46 -8.38 0.09 -11.18
N PRO A 47 -8.03 -1.07 -10.62
CA PRO A 47 -7.89 -1.39 -9.20
C PRO A 47 -6.73 -0.66 -8.51
N LYS A 48 -6.80 -0.52 -7.16
CA LYS A 48 -5.70 0.00 -6.34
C LYS A 48 -4.64 -1.07 -6.13
N VAL A 49 -3.38 -0.68 -6.16
CA VAL A 49 -2.28 -1.59 -5.81
C VAL A 49 -1.85 -1.36 -4.37
N THR A 50 -1.90 -2.42 -3.58
CA THR A 50 -1.34 -2.46 -2.23
C THR A 50 -0.07 -3.29 -2.21
N ILE A 51 0.99 -2.77 -1.58
CA ILE A 51 2.25 -3.49 -1.36
C ILE A 51 2.54 -3.59 0.13
N TYR A 52 2.54 -4.81 0.67
CA TYR A 52 3.03 -5.10 2.01
C TYR A 52 4.55 -5.18 2.01
N VAL A 53 5.17 -4.42 2.89
CA VAL A 53 6.63 -4.37 3.06
C VAL A 53 7.01 -4.92 4.43
N GLU A 54 7.74 -6.03 4.42
CA GLU A 54 8.40 -6.57 5.60
C GLU A 54 9.46 -5.59 6.11
N THR A 55 9.06 -4.70 7.00
CA THR A 55 9.95 -3.62 7.48
C THR A 55 11.15 -4.12 8.29
N ASN A 56 11.12 -5.38 8.72
CA ASN A 56 12.28 -6.02 9.31
C ASN A 56 13.43 -6.24 8.31
N ASP A 57 13.11 -6.37 7.02
CA ASP A 57 14.03 -6.80 5.97
C ASP A 57 14.28 -5.73 4.91
N VAL A 58 13.27 -4.90 4.59
CA VAL A 58 13.27 -4.02 3.42
C VAL A 58 12.92 -2.59 3.79
N ASN A 59 13.65 -1.63 3.20
CA ASN A 59 13.33 -0.21 3.29
C ASN A 59 12.00 0.06 2.55
N PRO A 60 10.96 0.57 3.23
CA PRO A 60 9.64 0.75 2.63
C PRO A 60 9.62 1.77 1.48
N LEU A 61 10.57 2.70 1.40
CA LEU A 61 10.69 3.65 0.29
C LEU A 61 10.93 2.94 -1.06
N ASN A 62 11.42 1.70 -1.07
CA ASN A 62 11.59 0.91 -2.29
C ASN A 62 10.25 0.63 -3.00
N ALA A 63 9.14 0.57 -2.28
CA ALA A 63 7.82 0.42 -2.87
C ALA A 63 7.40 1.62 -3.72
N GLY A 64 7.87 2.82 -3.36
CA GLY A 64 7.60 4.06 -4.08
C GLY A 64 8.51 4.33 -5.28
N ASP A 65 9.42 3.41 -5.62
CA ASP A 65 10.35 3.58 -6.75
C ASP A 65 9.82 2.98 -8.06
N TYR A 66 8.71 2.29 -8.04
CA TYR A 66 8.05 1.76 -9.21
C TYR A 66 7.03 2.79 -9.71
N LEU A 67 7.23 3.25 -10.96
CA LEU A 67 6.46 4.33 -11.56
C LEU A 67 5.76 3.86 -12.83
N LEU A 68 4.54 4.32 -13.04
CA LEU A 68 3.81 4.18 -14.29
C LEU A 68 4.37 5.10 -15.37
N SER A 69 3.90 4.97 -16.61
CA SER A 69 4.39 5.73 -17.76
C SER A 69 4.24 7.25 -17.61
N ASP A 70 3.27 7.73 -16.84
CA ASP A 70 3.03 9.13 -16.53
C ASP A 70 3.85 9.66 -15.34
N GLY A 71 4.71 8.82 -14.76
CA GLY A 71 5.53 9.14 -13.59
C GLY A 71 4.81 9.02 -12.25
N SER A 72 3.53 8.64 -12.20
CA SER A 72 2.82 8.35 -10.95
C SER A 72 3.28 7.02 -10.36
N ALA A 73 3.09 6.84 -9.04
CA ALA A 73 3.46 5.60 -8.38
C ALA A 73 2.61 4.41 -8.85
N TYR A 74 3.25 3.25 -9.05
CA TYR A 74 2.57 1.98 -9.27
C TYR A 74 1.76 1.55 -8.05
N ALA A 75 2.34 1.69 -6.83
CA ALA A 75 1.63 1.44 -5.58
C ALA A 75 0.71 2.60 -5.19
N ASP A 76 -0.53 2.32 -4.80
CA ASP A 76 -1.45 3.30 -4.19
C ASP A 76 -1.39 3.26 -2.67
N ILE A 77 -1.14 2.07 -2.11
CA ILE A 77 -1.09 1.81 -0.67
C ILE A 77 0.19 1.03 -0.37
N VAL A 78 0.92 1.45 0.64
CA VAL A 78 2.03 0.70 1.22
C VAL A 78 1.69 0.36 2.65
N GLU A 79 1.69 -0.93 2.95
CA GLU A 79 1.48 -1.44 4.30
C GLU A 79 2.81 -1.71 4.98
N PHE A 80 3.07 -1.02 6.10
CA PHE A 80 4.21 -1.32 6.96
C PHE A 80 3.91 -2.56 7.79
N PHE A 81 4.55 -3.65 7.47
CA PHE A 81 4.33 -4.95 8.10
C PHE A 81 5.50 -5.29 9.03
N ALA A 82 5.30 -5.39 10.36
CA ALA A 82 4.08 -5.09 11.07
C ALA A 82 4.39 -4.58 12.48
N ALA A 83 3.46 -3.84 13.07
CA ALA A 83 3.40 -3.64 14.51
C ALA A 83 2.62 -4.78 15.18
N ASN A 84 2.72 -4.91 16.49
CA ASN A 84 2.14 -6.06 17.17
C ASN A 84 1.06 -5.69 18.18
N LEU A 85 -0.04 -6.45 18.15
CA LEU A 85 -0.97 -6.49 19.25
C LEU A 85 -0.35 -7.28 20.42
N ASN A 86 0.01 -6.57 21.48
CA ASN A 86 0.45 -7.12 22.73
C ASN A 86 -0.57 -6.82 23.84
N LYS A 87 -0.27 -7.17 25.05
CA LYS A 87 -1.07 -6.84 26.23
C LYS A 87 -0.21 -6.50 27.44
N GLU A 88 -0.80 -5.73 28.34
CA GLU A 88 -0.29 -5.45 29.67
C GLU A 88 -1.32 -5.84 30.72
N THR A 89 -0.90 -5.89 32.01
CA THR A 89 -1.81 -6.09 33.13
C THR A 89 -1.68 -4.93 34.10
N VAL A 90 -2.74 -4.15 34.24
CA VAL A 90 -2.79 -2.99 35.14
C VAL A 90 -3.84 -3.26 36.22
N ASN A 91 -3.41 -3.30 37.48
CA ASN A 91 -4.28 -3.61 38.64
C ASN A 91 -5.10 -4.91 38.47
N GLY A 92 -4.47 -5.94 37.89
CA GLY A 92 -5.12 -7.24 37.64
C GLY A 92 -6.03 -7.29 36.39
N VAL A 93 -6.17 -6.19 35.66
CA VAL A 93 -6.97 -6.10 34.43
C VAL A 93 -6.06 -6.18 33.22
N VAL A 94 -6.36 -7.10 32.29
CA VAL A 94 -5.65 -7.23 31.02
C VAL A 94 -6.13 -6.14 30.04
N ARG A 95 -5.20 -5.37 29.49
CA ARG A 95 -5.43 -4.34 28.48
C ARG A 95 -4.60 -4.61 27.23
N PRO A 96 -5.13 -4.36 26.02
CA PRO A 96 -4.32 -4.42 24.80
C PRO A 96 -3.32 -3.26 24.76
N THR A 97 -2.20 -3.49 24.06
CA THR A 97 -1.18 -2.48 23.74
C THR A 97 -0.74 -2.64 22.31
N LEU A 98 -0.17 -1.59 21.73
CA LEU A 98 0.46 -1.61 20.40
C LEU A 98 1.97 -1.60 20.58
N TYR A 99 2.64 -2.66 20.18
CA TYR A 99 4.09 -2.80 20.26
C TYR A 99 4.74 -2.59 18.89
N LEU A 100 5.68 -1.68 18.83
CA LEU A 100 6.58 -1.45 17.71
C LEU A 100 7.92 -2.11 18.05
N ASN A 101 8.36 -3.08 17.26
CA ASN A 101 9.71 -3.62 17.43
C ASN A 101 10.78 -2.56 17.11
N ASP A 102 12.05 -2.89 17.26
CA ASP A 102 13.16 -1.93 17.04
C ASP A 102 13.17 -1.34 15.62
N LYS A 103 12.84 -2.13 14.57
CA LYS A 103 12.75 -1.65 13.19
C LYS A 103 11.57 -0.71 13.00
N MET A 104 10.39 -1.12 13.41
CA MET A 104 9.19 -0.29 13.31
C MET A 104 9.32 1.00 14.13
N THR A 105 9.98 0.92 15.30
CA THR A 105 10.29 2.12 16.12
C THR A 105 11.19 3.11 15.35
N ASN A 106 12.19 2.61 14.62
CA ASN A 106 13.02 3.49 13.77
C ASN A 106 12.22 4.14 12.62
N LEU A 107 11.23 3.43 12.06
CA LEU A 107 10.42 3.95 10.97
C LEU A 107 9.40 5.00 11.41
N LEU A 108 8.96 4.97 12.66
CA LEU A 108 7.85 5.80 13.13
C LEU A 108 8.27 6.83 14.18
N GLU A 109 9.17 6.48 15.10
CA GLU A 109 9.67 7.35 16.15
C GLU A 109 10.91 8.15 15.70
N ASN A 110 11.36 9.08 16.51
CA ASN A 110 12.60 9.84 16.35
C ASN A 110 12.79 10.52 14.99
N GLY A 111 11.68 10.93 14.35
CA GLY A 111 11.71 11.54 13.03
C GLY A 111 11.57 10.55 11.87
N GLY A 112 11.47 9.25 12.14
CA GLY A 112 11.28 8.22 11.13
C GLY A 112 10.02 8.43 10.28
N ALA A 113 8.90 8.77 10.92
CA ALA A 113 7.65 9.05 10.19
C ALA A 113 7.79 10.19 9.16
N ALA A 114 8.56 11.24 9.48
CA ALA A 114 8.83 12.32 8.52
C ALA A 114 9.66 11.87 7.30
N THR A 115 10.44 10.80 7.44
CA THR A 115 11.24 10.23 6.35
C THR A 115 10.44 9.19 5.56
N TYR A 116 9.89 8.20 6.24
CA TYR A 116 9.33 7.01 5.57
C TYR A 116 7.85 7.17 5.26
N VAL A 117 7.04 7.68 6.19
CA VAL A 117 5.61 7.91 5.96
C VAL A 117 5.44 9.10 5.01
N ALA A 118 5.97 10.27 5.35
CA ALA A 118 5.84 11.45 4.51
C ALA A 118 6.56 11.29 3.15
N GLY A 119 7.67 10.53 3.10
CA GLY A 119 8.38 10.23 1.85
C GLY A 119 7.54 9.44 0.84
N LEU A 120 6.74 8.47 1.29
CA LEU A 120 5.80 7.74 0.43
C LEU A 120 4.58 8.61 0.09
N GLN A 121 4.06 9.36 1.06
CA GLN A 121 2.92 10.26 0.85
C GLN A 121 3.23 11.36 -0.17
N ALA A 122 4.46 11.85 -0.22
CA ALA A 122 4.93 12.81 -1.23
C ALA A 122 4.86 12.27 -2.67
N LYS A 123 4.83 10.94 -2.85
CA LYS A 123 4.63 10.24 -4.12
C LYS A 123 3.14 9.90 -4.39
N GLY A 124 2.21 10.39 -3.56
CA GLY A 124 0.78 10.11 -3.68
C GLY A 124 0.35 8.76 -3.09
N ILE A 125 1.24 8.07 -2.37
CA ILE A 125 1.00 6.74 -1.80
C ILE A 125 0.41 6.88 -0.40
N LYS A 126 -0.64 6.12 -0.09
CA LYS A 126 -1.18 5.98 1.27
C LYS A 126 -0.33 5.02 2.10
N VAL A 127 -0.02 5.39 3.33
CA VAL A 127 0.76 4.56 4.25
C VAL A 127 -0.11 4.02 5.36
N VAL A 128 -0.22 2.72 5.42
CA VAL A 128 -1.04 1.97 6.39
C VAL A 128 -0.12 1.17 7.31
N LEU A 129 -0.43 1.12 8.60
CA LEU A 129 0.27 0.29 9.57
C LEU A 129 -0.51 -1.01 9.79
N THR A 130 0.08 -2.13 9.40
CA THR A 130 -0.50 -3.45 9.67
C THR A 130 -0.26 -3.86 11.12
N ILE A 131 -1.29 -4.38 11.77
CA ILE A 131 -1.24 -4.90 13.12
C ILE A 131 -1.35 -6.42 13.08
N LEU A 132 -0.45 -7.09 13.80
CA LEU A 132 -0.30 -8.54 13.85
C LEU A 132 -0.27 -8.99 15.32
N PRO A 133 -1.07 -9.97 15.78
CA PRO A 133 -0.91 -10.58 17.10
C PRO A 133 0.50 -11.18 17.30
N ASN A 134 0.95 -11.35 18.55
CA ASN A 134 2.34 -11.69 18.87
C ASN A 134 2.47 -12.74 20.00
N TRP A 135 1.80 -13.88 19.88
CA TRP A 135 1.89 -14.99 20.83
C TRP A 135 1.58 -14.63 22.30
N GLN A 136 0.86 -13.51 22.51
CA GLN A 136 0.53 -13.00 23.84
C GLN A 136 -0.81 -13.57 24.37
N ASN A 137 -1.41 -14.58 23.71
CA ASN A 137 -2.75 -15.09 24.02
C ASN A 137 -3.80 -13.96 24.04
N ILE A 138 -3.73 -13.14 23.01
CA ILE A 138 -4.69 -12.10 22.62
C ILE A 138 -4.64 -11.95 21.11
N ASP A 139 -5.81 -11.84 20.50
CA ASP A 139 -5.97 -11.54 19.07
C ASP A 139 -7.26 -10.75 18.82
N PHE A 140 -7.57 -10.41 17.58
CA PHE A 140 -8.73 -9.59 17.25
C PHE A 140 -10.07 -10.32 17.49
N THR A 141 -10.05 -11.64 17.61
CA THR A 141 -11.25 -12.45 17.86
C THR A 141 -11.55 -12.64 19.36
N SER A 142 -10.64 -12.23 20.24
CA SER A 142 -10.69 -12.52 21.68
C SER A 142 -10.92 -11.29 22.58
N LEU A 143 -11.08 -10.10 22.00
CA LEU A 143 -11.27 -8.86 22.75
C LEU A 143 -12.71 -8.76 23.28
N ASN A 144 -12.86 -8.42 24.55
CA ASN A 144 -14.15 -7.96 25.06
C ASN A 144 -14.42 -6.51 24.61
N ASP A 145 -15.61 -5.99 24.88
CA ASP A 145 -16.02 -4.66 24.42
C ASP A 145 -15.10 -3.54 24.89
N THR A 146 -14.66 -3.57 26.16
CA THR A 146 -13.72 -2.60 26.71
C THR A 146 -12.33 -2.69 26.03
N GLN A 147 -11.84 -3.90 25.84
CA GLN A 147 -10.55 -4.11 25.18
C GLN A 147 -10.58 -3.69 23.70
N ALA A 148 -11.68 -3.95 22.99
CA ALA A 148 -11.87 -3.48 21.62
C ALA A 148 -11.87 -1.95 21.56
N ASP A 149 -12.51 -1.26 22.50
CA ASP A 149 -12.49 0.21 22.57
C ASP A 149 -11.11 0.77 22.90
N GLN A 150 -10.41 0.15 23.86
CA GLN A 150 -9.04 0.53 24.21
C GLN A 150 -8.09 0.38 23.02
N LEU A 151 -8.15 -0.76 22.32
CA LEU A 151 -7.30 -0.99 21.13
C LEU A 151 -7.64 0.00 20.04
N ALA A 152 -8.91 0.24 19.73
CA ALA A 152 -9.33 1.22 18.74
C ALA A 152 -8.82 2.63 19.08
N THR A 153 -8.80 3.01 20.36
CA THR A 153 -8.23 4.30 20.82
C THR A 153 -6.72 4.37 20.58
N ILE A 154 -5.99 3.31 20.95
CA ILE A 154 -4.54 3.20 20.71
C ILE A 154 -4.20 3.30 19.21
N LEU A 155 -4.97 2.61 18.36
CA LEU A 155 -4.74 2.60 16.91
C LEU A 155 -5.05 3.97 16.28
N ALA A 156 -6.13 4.63 16.69
CA ALA A 156 -6.45 5.98 16.23
C ALA A 156 -5.38 7.00 16.69
N TYR A 157 -4.89 6.88 17.91
CA TYR A 157 -3.77 7.67 18.42
C TYR A 157 -2.50 7.47 17.56
N ALA A 158 -2.13 6.22 17.25
CA ALA A 158 -0.98 5.91 16.41
C ALA A 158 -1.11 6.51 15.00
N VAL A 159 -2.30 6.44 14.39
CA VAL A 159 -2.58 7.09 13.08
C VAL A 159 -2.31 8.59 13.15
N ASN A 160 -2.79 9.26 14.18
CA ASN A 160 -2.57 10.70 14.35
C ASN A 160 -1.11 11.04 14.68
N LYS A 161 -0.51 10.32 15.62
CA LYS A 161 0.87 10.54 16.09
C LYS A 161 1.88 10.45 14.95
N TYR A 162 1.74 9.47 14.06
CA TYR A 162 2.70 9.21 12.98
C TYR A 162 2.26 9.73 11.61
N GLY A 163 1.08 10.36 11.52
CA GLY A 163 0.54 10.87 10.27
C GLY A 163 0.17 9.76 9.26
N LEU A 164 -0.11 8.55 9.73
CA LEU A 164 -0.48 7.41 8.89
C LEU A 164 -1.81 7.64 8.16
N ASP A 165 -2.00 6.93 7.06
CA ASP A 165 -3.25 6.98 6.30
C ASP A 165 -4.25 5.90 6.70
N GLY A 166 -3.89 4.99 7.60
CA GLY A 166 -4.81 3.96 8.06
C GLY A 166 -4.17 2.85 8.88
N ILE A 167 -5.00 1.86 9.19
CA ILE A 167 -4.65 0.64 9.92
C ILE A 167 -5.04 -0.57 9.08
N GLY A 168 -4.12 -1.54 8.97
CA GLY A 168 -4.35 -2.86 8.41
C GLY A 168 -4.42 -3.94 9.49
N PHE A 169 -5.20 -4.97 9.27
CA PHE A 169 -5.32 -6.10 10.18
C PHE A 169 -4.88 -7.40 9.51
N ASP A 170 -4.03 -8.15 10.21
CA ASP A 170 -3.66 -9.52 9.88
C ASP A 170 -3.75 -10.39 11.14
N ASN A 171 -4.63 -11.39 11.16
CA ASN A 171 -4.91 -12.18 12.37
C ASN A 171 -4.10 -13.46 12.41
N GLU A 172 -2.81 -13.34 12.61
CA GLU A 172 -1.90 -14.47 12.81
C GLU A 172 -1.30 -14.44 14.23
N TYR A 173 -0.74 -15.54 14.67
CA TYR A 173 0.10 -15.64 15.89
C TYR A 173 -0.58 -15.19 17.20
N GLY A 174 -1.91 -15.29 17.32
CA GLY A 174 -2.66 -14.93 18.54
C GLY A 174 -2.28 -15.77 19.78
N GLY A 175 -1.75 -16.96 19.58
CA GLY A 175 -1.52 -17.93 20.63
C GLY A 175 -2.79 -18.69 21.00
N THR A 176 -2.91 -19.08 22.27
CA THR A 176 -4.14 -19.74 22.77
C THR A 176 -5.12 -18.67 23.24
N VAL A 177 -6.20 -18.47 22.50
CA VAL A 177 -7.24 -17.49 22.80
C VAL A 177 -8.61 -18.15 22.98
N THR A 178 -9.47 -17.49 23.75
CA THR A 178 -10.90 -17.80 23.79
C THR A 178 -11.64 -16.76 22.97
N SER A 179 -12.27 -17.19 21.89
CA SER A 179 -12.99 -16.30 20.99
C SER A 179 -14.20 -15.66 21.70
N VAL A 180 -14.37 -14.36 21.46
CA VAL A 180 -15.54 -13.56 21.86
C VAL A 180 -16.36 -13.28 20.60
N SER A 181 -17.63 -13.63 20.61
CA SER A 181 -18.51 -13.48 19.44
C SER A 181 -18.53 -12.03 18.95
N GLY A 182 -18.27 -11.81 17.65
CA GLY A 182 -18.29 -10.49 17.02
C GLY A 182 -17.18 -9.54 17.44
N SER A 183 -16.17 -10.02 18.19
CA SER A 183 -15.04 -9.21 18.68
C SER A 183 -14.35 -8.42 17.56
N TYR A 184 -14.04 -9.08 16.47
CA TYR A 184 -13.31 -8.45 15.36
C TYR A 184 -14.15 -7.35 14.69
N GLY A 185 -15.42 -7.61 14.40
CA GLY A 185 -16.34 -6.61 13.84
C GLY A 185 -16.58 -5.43 14.78
N ASN A 186 -16.62 -5.67 16.09
CA ASN A 186 -16.73 -4.63 17.11
C ASN A 186 -15.49 -3.72 17.10
N LEU A 187 -14.28 -4.31 17.05
CA LEU A 187 -13.03 -3.55 16.92
C LEU A 187 -13.03 -2.67 15.66
N ILE A 188 -13.35 -3.25 14.50
CA ILE A 188 -13.43 -2.51 13.22
C ILE A 188 -14.40 -1.34 13.34
N SER A 189 -15.56 -1.56 13.93
CA SER A 189 -16.58 -0.52 14.09
C SER A 189 -16.11 0.61 15.01
N LYS A 190 -15.56 0.27 16.18
CA LYS A 190 -15.02 1.26 17.11
C LYS A 190 -13.84 2.04 16.51
N LEU A 191 -12.98 1.38 15.76
CA LEU A 191 -11.86 2.04 15.08
C LEU A 191 -12.37 3.02 14.03
N ARG A 192 -13.33 2.63 13.19
CA ARG A 192 -13.92 3.53 12.18
C ARG A 192 -14.52 4.79 12.82
N ASP A 193 -15.18 4.63 13.97
CA ASP A 193 -15.78 5.76 14.68
C ASP A 193 -14.75 6.73 15.28
N LYS A 194 -13.52 6.27 15.54
CA LYS A 194 -12.43 7.07 16.11
C LYS A 194 -11.47 7.65 15.05
N LEU A 195 -11.41 7.03 13.88
CA LEU A 195 -10.50 7.49 12.81
C LEU A 195 -11.05 8.75 12.14
N PRO A 196 -10.17 9.71 11.80
CA PRO A 196 -10.54 10.83 10.92
C PRO A 196 -11.10 10.35 9.57
N ALA A 197 -11.97 11.14 8.96
CA ALA A 197 -12.50 10.84 7.64
C ALA A 197 -11.37 10.64 6.60
N GLY A 198 -11.54 9.65 5.71
CA GLY A 198 -10.58 9.32 4.65
C GLY A 198 -9.38 8.48 5.10
N LYS A 199 -9.30 8.09 6.37
CA LYS A 199 -8.32 7.09 6.82
C LYS A 199 -8.82 5.68 6.51
N LEU A 200 -7.90 4.81 6.08
CA LEU A 200 -8.20 3.47 5.61
C LEU A 200 -8.27 2.45 6.76
N ILE A 201 -9.13 1.46 6.61
CA ILE A 201 -9.09 0.21 7.37
C ILE A 201 -8.97 -0.92 6.35
N THR A 202 -7.87 -1.64 6.39
CA THR A 202 -7.60 -2.78 5.50
C THR A 202 -7.60 -4.09 6.28
N LEU A 203 -7.81 -5.20 5.59
CA LEU A 203 -7.88 -6.51 6.22
C LEU A 203 -7.32 -7.58 5.28
N PHE A 204 -6.36 -8.36 5.77
CA PHE A 204 -5.98 -9.61 5.14
C PHE A 204 -6.94 -10.72 5.56
N GLN A 205 -7.60 -11.35 4.58
CA GLN A 205 -8.65 -12.36 4.80
C GLN A 205 -8.04 -13.71 5.23
N TYR A 206 -7.45 -13.74 6.42
CA TYR A 206 -6.81 -14.90 7.00
C TYR A 206 -7.28 -15.15 8.43
N ASN A 207 -7.48 -16.41 8.80
CA ASN A 207 -7.82 -16.86 10.16
C ASN A 207 -8.97 -16.07 10.83
N ILE A 208 -10.05 -15.84 10.07
CA ILE A 208 -11.24 -15.15 10.55
C ILE A 208 -12.36 -16.17 10.73
N PRO A 209 -12.67 -16.59 11.97
CA PRO A 209 -13.77 -17.50 12.24
C PRO A 209 -15.11 -16.91 11.78
N SER A 210 -16.01 -17.77 11.33
CA SER A 210 -17.36 -17.38 10.93
C SER A 210 -18.07 -16.60 12.05
N GLY A 211 -18.76 -15.50 11.67
CA GLY A 211 -19.50 -14.67 12.62
C GLY A 211 -18.66 -13.66 13.41
N GLN A 212 -17.35 -13.57 13.17
CA GLN A 212 -16.51 -12.56 13.80
C GLN A 212 -16.70 -11.15 13.20
N ILE A 213 -17.00 -11.05 11.92
CA ILE A 213 -17.27 -9.79 11.22
C ILE A 213 -18.65 -9.91 10.58
N ASP A 214 -19.60 -9.11 11.01
CA ASP A 214 -20.92 -9.02 10.39
C ASP A 214 -20.91 -8.07 9.18
N ALA A 215 -22.03 -8.01 8.46
CA ALA A 215 -22.12 -7.18 7.26
C ALA A 215 -21.99 -5.67 7.55
N THR A 216 -22.38 -5.22 8.73
CA THR A 216 -22.26 -3.81 9.13
C THR A 216 -20.80 -3.43 9.37
N ALA A 217 -20.06 -4.30 10.05
CA ALA A 217 -18.63 -4.09 10.28
C ALA A 217 -17.81 -4.27 8.99
N GLY A 218 -18.14 -5.27 8.17
CA GLY A 218 -17.45 -5.49 6.89
C GLY A 218 -17.61 -4.33 5.92
N ALA A 219 -18.77 -3.69 5.89
CA ALA A 219 -19.00 -2.49 5.08
C ALA A 219 -18.19 -1.25 5.52
N LYS A 220 -17.50 -1.31 6.68
CA LYS A 220 -16.59 -0.27 7.17
C LYS A 220 -15.14 -0.47 6.74
N LEU A 221 -14.82 -1.60 6.12
CA LEU A 221 -13.50 -1.89 5.55
C LEU A 221 -13.34 -1.20 4.19
N ASP A 222 -12.20 -0.59 3.96
CA ASP A 222 -11.89 0.05 2.68
C ASP A 222 -11.35 -0.95 1.67
N TYR A 223 -10.48 -1.89 2.12
CA TYR A 223 -10.00 -2.99 1.28
C TYR A 223 -9.83 -4.28 2.08
N VAL A 224 -10.18 -5.39 1.44
CA VAL A 224 -9.97 -6.75 1.93
C VAL A 224 -9.16 -7.52 0.91
N TYR A 225 -8.09 -8.15 1.34
CA TYR A 225 -7.17 -8.89 0.47
C TYR A 225 -7.38 -10.39 0.63
N SER A 226 -7.41 -11.11 -0.50
CA SER A 226 -7.55 -12.56 -0.52
C SER A 226 -6.38 -13.26 0.17
N ASN A 227 -6.66 -14.43 0.75
CA ASN A 227 -5.69 -15.23 1.48
C ASN A 227 -4.75 -15.97 0.52
N PHE A 228 -3.49 -15.51 0.41
CA PHE A 228 -2.38 -16.13 -0.33
C PHE A 228 -2.75 -16.68 -1.72
N ALA A 229 -3.73 -16.11 -2.38
CA ALA A 229 -4.30 -16.63 -3.60
C ALA A 229 -3.69 -16.01 -4.85
N TYR A 230 -3.42 -16.82 -5.85
CA TYR A 230 -3.07 -16.32 -7.19
C TYR A 230 -4.24 -15.56 -7.82
N TYR A 231 -5.45 -16.11 -7.69
CA TYR A 231 -6.69 -15.51 -8.12
C TYR A 231 -7.86 -16.17 -7.39
N ASN A 232 -8.51 -15.44 -6.49
CA ASN A 232 -9.64 -15.93 -5.71
C ASN A 232 -10.72 -14.85 -5.57
N THR A 233 -11.83 -15.07 -6.25
CA THR A 233 -12.98 -14.15 -6.26
C THR A 233 -13.96 -14.38 -5.11
N SER A 234 -13.70 -15.35 -4.22
CA SER A 234 -14.56 -15.66 -3.08
C SER A 234 -14.37 -14.67 -1.94
N ILE A 235 -15.35 -13.81 -1.72
CA ILE A 235 -15.38 -12.85 -0.62
C ILE A 235 -16.04 -13.54 0.59
N SER A 236 -15.28 -13.82 1.64
CA SER A 236 -15.81 -14.49 2.85
C SER A 236 -16.19 -13.53 3.97
N VAL A 237 -15.79 -12.27 3.88
CA VAL A 237 -16.14 -11.23 4.85
C VAL A 237 -17.48 -10.62 4.47
N ALA A 238 -18.49 -10.82 5.32
CA ALA A 238 -19.83 -10.29 5.09
C ALA A 238 -19.83 -8.75 4.96
N GLY A 239 -20.60 -8.19 4.03
CA GLY A 239 -20.69 -6.75 3.80
C GLY A 239 -19.62 -6.16 2.90
N VAL A 240 -18.58 -6.91 2.56
CA VAL A 240 -17.54 -6.47 1.60
C VAL A 240 -18.04 -6.72 0.17
N THR A 241 -17.89 -5.72 -0.69
CA THR A 241 -18.21 -5.83 -2.12
C THR A 241 -16.93 -5.95 -2.95
N LYS A 242 -17.06 -6.30 -4.24
CA LYS A 242 -15.90 -6.49 -5.12
C LYS A 242 -15.06 -5.22 -5.30
N GLU A 243 -15.68 -4.05 -5.21
CA GLU A 243 -15.01 -2.74 -5.28
C GLU A 243 -14.05 -2.50 -4.10
N HIS A 244 -14.21 -3.29 -3.03
CA HIS A 244 -13.39 -3.27 -1.81
C HIS A 244 -12.56 -4.55 -1.62
N TYR A 245 -12.39 -5.36 -2.69
CA TYR A 245 -11.74 -6.65 -2.58
C TYR A 245 -10.61 -6.83 -3.60
N ALA A 246 -9.52 -7.47 -3.16
CA ALA A 246 -8.40 -7.89 -3.99
C ALA A 246 -8.42 -9.40 -4.20
N PRO A 247 -8.78 -9.90 -5.39
CA PRO A 247 -8.72 -11.34 -5.70
C PRO A 247 -7.30 -11.90 -5.77
N MET A 248 -6.30 -11.04 -6.02
CA MET A 248 -4.90 -11.43 -6.11
C MET A 248 -4.12 -11.00 -4.87
N SER A 249 -3.32 -11.94 -4.33
CA SER A 249 -2.42 -11.75 -3.20
C SER A 249 -1.08 -12.41 -3.57
N ILE A 250 -0.14 -11.62 -4.10
CA ILE A 250 1.03 -12.14 -4.82
C ILE A 250 2.30 -12.00 -3.97
N ASN A 251 2.99 -13.12 -3.73
CA ASN A 251 4.25 -13.15 -2.99
C ASN A 251 5.45 -12.71 -3.83
N LEU A 252 5.94 -11.49 -3.66
CA LEU A 252 7.10 -10.96 -4.39
C LEU A 252 8.43 -11.62 -4.01
N GLY A 253 8.48 -12.42 -2.94
CA GLY A 253 9.63 -13.24 -2.58
C GLY A 253 9.85 -14.44 -3.50
N ASN A 254 8.85 -14.82 -4.29
CA ASN A 254 8.93 -15.94 -5.22
C ASN A 254 9.58 -15.56 -6.55
N TYR A 255 10.10 -16.58 -7.26
CA TYR A 255 10.44 -16.48 -8.68
C TYR A 255 9.24 -16.93 -9.52
N TYR A 256 8.93 -16.19 -10.56
CA TYR A 256 7.88 -16.51 -11.50
C TYR A 256 8.43 -16.74 -12.89
N SER A 257 7.97 -17.80 -13.57
CA SER A 257 8.26 -18.03 -14.98
C SER A 257 7.58 -16.99 -15.87
N ALA A 258 7.99 -16.86 -17.12
CA ALA A 258 7.36 -15.97 -18.08
C ALA A 258 5.87 -16.26 -18.26
N ASP A 259 5.49 -17.56 -18.27
CA ASP A 259 4.08 -17.98 -18.37
C ASP A 259 3.26 -17.55 -17.15
N GLN A 260 3.82 -17.68 -15.93
CA GLN A 260 3.16 -17.22 -14.71
C GLN A 260 3.00 -15.69 -14.70
N ILE A 261 4.04 -14.96 -15.12
CA ILE A 261 3.99 -13.49 -15.22
C ILE A 261 2.89 -13.08 -16.21
N SER A 262 2.82 -13.71 -17.39
CA SER A 262 1.76 -13.46 -18.36
C SER A 262 0.37 -13.79 -17.81
N GLN A 263 0.26 -14.88 -17.03
CA GLN A 263 -1.01 -15.27 -16.41
C GLN A 263 -1.47 -14.23 -15.37
N TYR A 264 -0.56 -13.60 -14.60
CA TYR A 264 -0.93 -12.52 -13.69
C TYR A 264 -1.43 -11.27 -14.42
N GLY A 265 -0.88 -10.96 -15.59
CA GLY A 265 -1.42 -9.91 -16.46
C GLY A 265 -2.84 -10.21 -16.90
N ASN A 266 -3.12 -11.45 -17.34
CA ASN A 266 -4.49 -11.89 -17.70
C ASN A 266 -5.44 -11.78 -16.51
N TYR A 267 -5.02 -12.19 -15.31
CA TYR A 267 -5.84 -12.03 -14.10
C TYR A 267 -6.08 -10.57 -13.76
N ALA A 268 -5.08 -9.69 -13.93
CA ALA A 268 -5.25 -8.26 -13.73
C ALA A 268 -6.28 -7.66 -14.70
N TYR A 269 -6.28 -8.07 -15.96
CA TYR A 269 -7.31 -7.72 -16.92
C TYR A 269 -8.69 -8.21 -16.47
N ASP A 270 -8.83 -9.50 -16.18
CA ASP A 270 -10.10 -10.12 -15.79
C ASP A 270 -10.72 -9.45 -14.55
N LEU A 271 -9.91 -9.16 -13.52
CA LEU A 271 -10.42 -8.52 -12.30
C LEU A 271 -10.81 -7.06 -12.53
N THR A 272 -10.11 -6.35 -13.41
CA THR A 272 -10.43 -4.96 -13.77
C THR A 272 -11.76 -4.92 -14.52
N GLU A 273 -11.94 -5.75 -15.53
CA GLU A 273 -13.20 -5.88 -16.28
C GLU A 273 -14.37 -6.32 -15.38
N ALA A 274 -14.09 -7.18 -14.40
CA ALA A 274 -15.09 -7.60 -13.42
C ALA A 274 -15.41 -6.51 -12.38
N GLY A 275 -14.63 -5.43 -12.30
CA GLY A 275 -14.82 -4.31 -11.37
C GLY A 275 -14.34 -4.59 -9.95
N TYR A 276 -13.29 -5.40 -9.76
CA TYR A 276 -12.63 -5.55 -8.47
C TYR A 276 -11.78 -4.33 -8.16
N GLY A 277 -11.77 -3.91 -6.87
CA GLY A 277 -11.20 -2.64 -6.46
C GLY A 277 -9.73 -2.64 -6.13
N ALA A 278 -9.08 -3.81 -5.95
CA ALA A 278 -7.69 -3.87 -5.54
C ALA A 278 -6.92 -5.10 -6.07
N ILE A 279 -5.59 -4.95 -6.06
CA ILE A 279 -4.57 -5.99 -6.24
C ILE A 279 -3.63 -5.86 -5.05
N MET A 280 -3.21 -6.97 -4.45
CA MET A 280 -2.30 -6.98 -3.32
C MET A 280 -1.02 -7.74 -3.66
N HIS A 281 0.11 -7.14 -3.27
CA HIS A 281 1.42 -7.77 -3.25
C HIS A 281 1.94 -7.82 -1.82
N PHE A 282 2.67 -8.86 -1.48
CA PHE A 282 3.34 -8.94 -0.20
C PHE A 282 4.79 -9.41 -0.35
N ASN A 283 5.58 -9.20 0.70
CA ASN A 283 6.95 -9.66 0.74
C ASN A 283 7.83 -8.99 -0.32
N LEU A 284 7.70 -7.65 -0.47
CA LEU A 284 8.55 -6.86 -1.38
C LEU A 284 10.02 -7.16 -1.10
N ARG A 285 10.82 -7.27 -2.17
CA ARG A 285 12.27 -7.46 -2.10
C ARG A 285 13.00 -6.32 -2.81
N ARG A 286 14.27 -6.11 -2.47
CA ARG A 286 15.12 -5.21 -3.26
C ARG A 286 15.28 -5.75 -4.68
N THR A 287 15.41 -4.87 -5.67
CA THR A 287 15.57 -5.28 -7.07
C THR A 287 16.85 -6.11 -7.32
N SER A 288 17.88 -5.94 -6.46
CA SER A 288 19.08 -6.80 -6.47
C SER A 288 18.82 -8.22 -5.96
N GLU A 289 17.76 -8.46 -5.20
CA GLU A 289 17.39 -9.78 -4.67
C GLU A 289 16.33 -10.46 -5.52
N ARG A 290 15.36 -9.68 -6.00
CA ARG A 290 14.26 -10.14 -6.87
C ARG A 290 13.90 -9.04 -7.85
N ASN A 291 13.79 -9.38 -9.12
CA ASN A 291 13.33 -8.46 -10.13
C ASN A 291 11.80 -8.58 -10.29
N GLN A 292 11.06 -7.75 -9.57
CA GLN A 292 9.60 -7.69 -9.63
C GLN A 292 9.10 -6.90 -10.86
N LEU A 293 9.96 -6.18 -11.55
CA LEU A 293 9.58 -5.24 -12.60
C LEU A 293 8.79 -5.90 -13.74
N SER A 294 9.20 -7.10 -14.16
CA SER A 294 8.47 -7.84 -15.21
C SER A 294 7.06 -8.22 -14.79
N LEU A 295 6.87 -8.59 -13.51
CA LEU A 295 5.57 -8.90 -12.95
C LEU A 295 4.69 -7.65 -12.87
N PHE A 296 5.24 -6.54 -12.37
CA PHE A 296 4.51 -5.26 -12.28
C PHE A 296 4.13 -4.72 -13.67
N ASN A 297 5.00 -4.87 -14.67
CA ASN A 297 4.68 -4.52 -16.06
C ASN A 297 3.52 -5.34 -16.59
N SER A 298 3.53 -6.66 -16.40
CA SER A 298 2.45 -7.52 -16.89
C SER A 298 1.11 -7.20 -16.23
N ILE A 299 1.12 -6.90 -14.93
CA ILE A 299 -0.08 -6.51 -14.20
C ILE A 299 -0.58 -5.12 -14.61
N ALA A 300 0.33 -4.15 -14.80
CA ALA A 300 -0.05 -2.80 -15.21
C ALA A 300 -0.59 -2.78 -16.65
N ASP A 301 0.00 -3.56 -17.55
CA ASP A 301 -0.50 -3.74 -18.91
C ASP A 301 -1.92 -4.33 -18.89
N GLY A 302 -2.12 -5.42 -18.15
CA GLY A 302 -3.44 -6.06 -18.05
C GLY A 302 -4.51 -5.18 -17.39
N ALA A 303 -4.15 -4.44 -16.35
CA ALA A 303 -5.12 -3.64 -15.59
C ALA A 303 -5.42 -2.27 -16.23
N TRP A 304 -4.44 -1.62 -16.85
CA TRP A 304 -4.55 -0.21 -17.27
C TRP A 304 -3.91 0.11 -18.63
N GLU A 305 -3.39 -0.88 -19.37
CA GLU A 305 -2.61 -0.68 -20.60
C GLU A 305 -1.36 0.22 -20.38
N GLU A 306 -0.73 0.07 -19.20
CA GLU A 306 0.39 0.90 -18.75
C GLU A 306 1.68 0.08 -18.62
N THR A 307 2.81 0.78 -18.58
CA THR A 307 4.12 0.19 -18.27
C THR A 307 4.66 0.69 -16.95
N VAL A 308 5.54 -0.10 -16.33
CA VAL A 308 6.20 0.25 -15.07
C VAL A 308 7.70 0.36 -15.28
N THR A 309 8.29 1.42 -14.74
CA THR A 309 9.74 1.60 -14.60
C THR A 309 10.14 1.56 -13.14
N CYS A 310 11.44 1.34 -12.85
CA CYS A 310 11.95 1.37 -11.50
C CYS A 310 13.14 2.33 -11.39
N GLU A 311 13.02 3.37 -10.56
CA GLU A 311 14.07 4.36 -10.37
C GLU A 311 15.26 3.81 -9.59
N ASN A 312 15.01 3.06 -8.51
CA ASN A 312 16.04 2.49 -7.65
C ASN A 312 15.65 1.09 -7.16
N GLY A 313 14.69 0.98 -6.22
CA GLY A 313 14.24 -0.30 -5.65
C GLY A 313 15.29 -1.07 -4.83
N ASN A 314 16.44 -0.45 -4.51
CA ASN A 314 17.56 -1.06 -3.82
C ASN A 314 18.03 -0.28 -2.59
N ARG A 315 17.21 0.65 -2.06
CA ARG A 315 17.58 1.34 -0.84
C ARG A 315 17.86 0.34 0.26
N PRO A 316 19.01 0.44 0.94
CA PRO A 316 19.29 -0.38 2.12
C PRO A 316 18.36 0.01 3.28
N GLN A 317 18.37 -0.78 4.31
CA GLN A 317 17.89 -0.36 5.63
C GLN A 317 18.89 0.68 6.18
N ASP A 318 18.50 1.94 6.12
CA ASP A 318 19.37 3.09 6.44
C ASP A 318 19.01 3.75 7.77
N TRP A 319 18.15 3.13 8.57
CA TRP A 319 17.79 3.62 9.90
C TRP A 319 18.76 3.17 10.98
N THR A 320 18.91 4.00 11.99
CA THR A 320 19.67 3.67 13.19
C THR A 320 18.83 2.77 14.09
N PHE A 321 19.34 1.60 14.42
CA PHE A 321 18.66 0.70 15.33
C PHE A 321 18.60 1.29 16.75
N VAL A 322 17.40 1.40 17.30
CA VAL A 322 17.20 1.59 18.71
C VAL A 322 17.34 0.25 19.43
N SER A 323 17.82 0.27 20.67
CA SER A 323 18.11 -0.95 21.43
C SER A 323 16.87 -1.70 21.92
N SER A 324 15.68 -1.08 21.85
CA SER A 324 14.41 -1.64 22.30
C SER A 324 13.27 -1.13 21.43
N GLY A 325 12.21 -1.93 21.32
CA GLY A 325 10.96 -1.47 20.74
C GLY A 325 10.26 -0.45 21.63
N TYR A 326 9.17 0.11 21.09
CA TYR A 326 8.32 1.08 21.75
C TYR A 326 6.92 0.51 21.94
N THR A 327 6.29 0.75 23.09
CA THR A 327 4.92 0.28 23.37
C THR A 327 4.00 1.47 23.59
N ILE A 328 2.96 1.58 22.78
CA ILE A 328 1.87 2.52 22.99
C ILE A 328 0.82 1.86 23.87
N THR A 329 0.57 2.44 25.04
CA THR A 329 -0.44 1.98 25.99
C THR A 329 -1.73 2.78 25.84
N TYR A 330 -2.82 2.27 26.47
CA TYR A 330 -4.07 3.02 26.53
C TYR A 330 -3.92 4.31 27.34
N ASP A 331 -3.14 4.27 28.42
CA ASP A 331 -2.93 5.44 29.28
C ASP A 331 -2.15 6.55 28.49
N GLU A 332 -1.16 6.18 27.66
CA GLU A 332 -0.50 7.13 26.75
C GLU A 332 -1.47 7.70 25.72
N ALA A 333 -2.25 6.84 25.07
CA ALA A 333 -3.19 7.25 24.02
C ALA A 333 -4.34 8.16 24.53
N THR A 334 -4.54 8.24 25.84
CA THR A 334 -5.57 9.06 26.48
C THR A 334 -5.00 10.17 27.36
N ALA A 335 -3.68 10.26 27.52
CA ALA A 335 -3.03 11.38 28.19
C ALA A 335 -3.07 12.60 27.26
N GLU A 336 -3.86 13.59 27.62
CA GLU A 336 -3.88 14.92 26.99
C GLU A 336 -2.77 15.82 27.54
#